data_1a33054715789504ad714921a2c9b965
#
_entry.id   1a33054715789504ad714921a2c9b965
#
_cell.length_a   1.000
_cell.length_b   1.000
_cell.length_c   1.000
_cell.angle_alpha   90.00
_cell.angle_beta   90.00
_cell.angle_gamma   90.00
#
_symmetry.space_group_name_H-M   'P 1'
#
loop_
_entity.id
_entity.type
_entity.pdbx_description
1 polymer ?
#
loop_
_entity_poly.entity_id
_entity_poly.type
_entity_poly.pdbx_seq_one_letter_code
_entity_poly.pdbx_strand_id
1 'polypeptide(L)'
;PSRMGFGAFKKRYQDIGTLLVDFNENSLSLEEVDSTINQWDADLSKLNPKMFLYADAYVIADKGKCKDRVIWINKDLVKHGNIQFLLNNEDYKPSFEYQETFNTITGGDISIYTDGTFTPKEIKLLYVRYPKKIDKEGYVDFDGNSSINQDCELVDYLEDELLDLTIQNLADYTENMAAAQTARVRSMTNE
;
A
#
# COMPACT_ATOMS: atom_id res chain seq x y z
N PRO A 1 -1.93 -5.47 25.05
CA PRO A 1 -1.47 -4.71 23.90
C PRO A 1 -0.79 -3.45 24.37
N SER A 2 0.55 -3.43 24.35
CA SER A 2 1.35 -2.26 24.71
C SER A 2 1.04 -1.15 23.72
N ARG A 3 0.57 -0.01 24.21
CA ARG A 3 0.42 1.20 23.38
C ARG A 3 1.82 1.60 22.94
N MET A 4 2.13 1.40 21.66
CA MET A 4 3.34 2.00 21.08
C MET A 4 3.26 3.52 21.30
N GLY A 5 4.30 4.09 21.90
CA GLY A 5 4.32 5.53 22.14
C GLY A 5 4.34 6.30 20.82
N PHE A 6 3.81 7.52 20.82
CA PHE A 6 3.76 8.40 19.64
C PHE A 6 5.13 8.56 18.94
N GLY A 7 6.22 8.53 19.70
CA GLY A 7 7.58 8.58 19.14
C GLY A 7 7.96 7.37 18.29
N ALA A 8 7.57 6.17 18.72
CA ALA A 8 7.83 4.94 17.97
C ALA A 8 7.00 4.88 16.67
N PHE A 9 5.76 5.38 16.70
CA PHE A 9 4.93 5.48 15.50
C PHE A 9 5.54 6.46 14.48
N LYS A 10 5.99 7.64 14.93
CA LYS A 10 6.62 8.64 14.07
C LYS A 10 7.91 8.12 13.44
N LYS A 11 8.75 7.41 14.19
CA LYS A 11 9.96 6.79 13.67
C LYS A 11 9.62 5.79 12.57
N ARG A 12 8.72 4.85 12.81
CA ARG A 12 8.31 3.84 11.82
C ARG A 12 7.74 4.45 10.53
N TYR A 13 7.02 5.56 10.63
CA TYR A 13 6.53 6.27 9.45
C TYR A 13 7.68 6.88 8.64
N GLN A 14 8.71 7.40 9.30
CA GLN A 14 9.92 7.92 8.65
C GLN A 14 10.72 6.81 7.97
N ASP A 15 10.75 5.59 8.55
CA ASP A 15 11.49 4.44 8.04
C ASP A 15 11.02 4.01 6.63
N ILE A 16 9.73 4.15 6.37
CA ILE A 16 9.12 3.78 5.08
C ILE A 16 8.87 4.98 4.16
N GLY A 17 9.24 6.19 4.59
CA GLY A 17 8.95 7.42 3.84
C GLY A 17 9.55 7.45 2.44
N THR A 18 10.72 6.83 2.23
CA THR A 18 11.38 6.68 0.93
C THR A 18 10.65 5.77 -0.05
N LEU A 19 9.77 4.90 0.48
CA LEU A 19 8.98 3.94 -0.30
C LEU A 19 7.53 4.42 -0.51
N LEU A 20 7.16 5.59 0.03
CA LEU A 20 5.82 6.13 -0.09
C LEU A 20 5.63 6.76 -1.49
N VAL A 21 4.58 6.35 -2.17
CA VAL A 21 4.17 6.91 -3.46
C VAL A 21 2.95 7.80 -3.23
N ASP A 22 3.07 9.08 -3.60
CA ASP A 22 2.03 10.08 -3.37
C ASP A 22 0.88 9.96 -4.39
N PHE A 23 -0.27 10.52 -4.04
CA PHE A 23 -1.47 10.63 -4.88
C PHE A 23 -1.23 11.24 -6.25
N ASN A 24 -0.24 12.15 -6.37
CA ASN A 24 0.03 12.84 -7.62
C ASN A 24 0.84 12.01 -8.61
N GLU A 25 1.47 10.94 -8.15
CA GLU A 25 2.35 10.11 -8.99
C GLU A 25 1.61 8.99 -9.70
N ASN A 26 0.34 8.76 -9.34
CA ASN A 26 -0.43 7.66 -9.92
C ASN A 26 -1.92 7.97 -9.97
N SER A 27 -2.58 7.40 -10.97
CA SER A 27 -4.01 7.48 -11.19
C SER A 27 -4.44 6.23 -11.94
N LEU A 28 -5.52 5.61 -11.48
CA LEU A 28 -6.14 4.48 -12.16
C LEU A 28 -7.56 4.87 -12.59
N SER A 29 -7.93 4.51 -13.83
CA SER A 29 -9.31 4.62 -14.30
C SER A 29 -10.19 3.58 -13.61
N LEU A 30 -11.41 3.96 -13.29
CA LEU A 30 -12.44 3.10 -12.71
C LEU A 30 -13.39 2.64 -13.82
N GLU A 31 -13.74 1.36 -13.80
CA GLU A 31 -14.68 0.75 -14.73
C GLU A 31 -15.88 0.20 -13.94
N GLU A 32 -17.09 0.41 -14.43
CA GLU A 32 -18.30 -0.12 -13.81
C GLU A 32 -18.37 -1.63 -14.00
N VAL A 33 -18.44 -2.37 -12.89
CA VAL A 33 -18.47 -3.83 -12.90
C VAL A 33 -19.85 -4.37 -12.53
N ASP A 34 -20.52 -3.73 -11.57
CA ASP A 34 -21.86 -4.13 -11.16
C ASP A 34 -22.76 -2.91 -10.95
N SER A 35 -23.64 -2.67 -11.89
CA SER A 35 -24.63 -1.58 -11.83
C SER A 35 -25.71 -1.78 -10.78
N THR A 36 -25.91 -3.01 -10.28
CA THR A 36 -26.92 -3.31 -9.27
C THR A 36 -26.54 -2.73 -7.92
N ILE A 37 -25.27 -2.73 -7.61
CA ILE A 37 -24.70 -2.20 -6.37
C ILE A 37 -23.82 -0.98 -6.61
N ASN A 38 -23.82 -0.45 -7.84
CA ASN A 38 -23.01 0.70 -8.26
C ASN A 38 -21.53 0.54 -7.89
N GLN A 39 -20.97 -0.64 -8.20
CA GLN A 39 -19.58 -0.99 -7.97
C GLN A 39 -18.70 -0.63 -9.16
N TRP A 40 -17.57 -0.02 -8.87
CA TRP A 40 -16.55 0.39 -9.83
C TRP A 40 -15.20 -0.14 -9.40
N ASP A 41 -14.50 -0.81 -10.29
CA ASP A 41 -13.22 -1.45 -9.99
C ASP A 41 -12.07 -0.79 -10.73
N ALA A 42 -10.90 -0.78 -10.08
CA ALA A 42 -9.64 -0.42 -10.70
C ALA A 42 -8.58 -1.50 -10.42
N ASP A 43 -7.89 -1.91 -11.47
CA ASP A 43 -6.86 -2.94 -11.43
C ASP A 43 -5.55 -2.39 -10.84
N LEU A 44 -5.20 -2.85 -9.64
CA LEU A 44 -3.98 -2.46 -8.93
C LEU A 44 -2.70 -3.00 -9.58
N SER A 45 -2.81 -4.01 -10.47
CA SER A 45 -1.66 -4.54 -11.20
C SER A 45 -1.08 -3.54 -12.19
N LYS A 46 -1.88 -2.54 -12.61
CA LYS A 46 -1.45 -1.45 -13.49
C LYS A 46 -0.61 -0.38 -12.79
N LEU A 47 -0.49 -0.44 -11.45
CA LEU A 47 0.36 0.50 -10.71
C LEU A 47 1.85 0.28 -11.03
N ASN A 48 2.54 1.38 -11.25
CA ASN A 48 3.99 1.40 -11.42
C ASN A 48 4.57 2.61 -10.64
N PRO A 49 5.36 2.37 -9.59
CA PRO A 49 5.80 1.08 -9.05
C PRO A 49 4.67 0.26 -8.39
N LYS A 50 4.86 -1.06 -8.28
CA LYS A 50 3.87 -1.97 -7.68
C LYS A 50 3.62 -1.68 -6.20
N MET A 51 2.36 -1.72 -5.80
CA MET A 51 1.94 -1.52 -4.42
C MET A 51 2.30 -2.72 -3.54
N PHE A 52 2.92 -2.43 -2.39
CA PHE A 52 3.15 -3.38 -1.31
C PHE A 52 2.07 -3.25 -0.23
N LEU A 53 1.82 -2.03 0.24
CA LEU A 53 0.84 -1.75 1.29
C LEU A 53 0.00 -0.53 0.93
N TYR A 54 -1.31 -0.69 0.94
CA TYR A 54 -2.27 0.39 0.80
C TYR A 54 -2.25 1.29 2.03
N ALA A 55 -2.17 2.60 1.82
CA ALA A 55 -2.22 3.59 2.89
C ALA A 55 -3.50 4.42 2.83
N ASP A 56 -3.81 5.06 1.69
CA ASP A 56 -4.98 5.90 1.50
C ASP A 56 -5.39 6.00 0.04
N ALA A 57 -6.61 6.49 -0.23
CA ALA A 57 -7.03 6.85 -1.56
C ALA A 57 -8.13 7.92 -1.54
N TYR A 58 -8.29 8.59 -2.66
CA TYR A 58 -9.47 9.37 -2.96
C TYR A 58 -9.89 9.18 -4.42
N VAL A 59 -11.13 9.49 -4.71
CA VAL A 59 -11.73 9.33 -6.03
C VAL A 59 -12.04 10.71 -6.61
N ILE A 60 -11.81 10.90 -7.90
CA ILE A 60 -12.32 12.04 -8.64
C ILE A 60 -13.59 11.58 -9.34
N ALA A 61 -14.70 12.25 -9.02
CA ALA A 61 -16.01 11.88 -9.53
C ALA A 61 -16.77 13.10 -10.07
N ASP A 62 -17.68 12.85 -10.99
CA ASP A 62 -18.62 13.85 -11.48
C ASP A 62 -20.08 13.48 -11.17
N LYS A 63 -20.93 14.50 -11.24
CA LYS A 63 -22.38 14.35 -11.14
C LYS A 63 -23.05 15.18 -12.24
N GLY A 64 -23.15 14.60 -13.41
CA GLY A 64 -23.78 15.20 -14.57
C GLY A 64 -23.11 16.50 -15.01
N LYS A 65 -23.75 17.66 -14.75
CA LYS A 65 -23.20 18.99 -15.13
C LYS A 65 -22.34 19.63 -14.03
N CYS A 66 -22.17 18.97 -12.90
CA CYS A 66 -21.34 19.47 -11.81
C CYS A 66 -19.86 19.35 -12.18
N LYS A 67 -19.03 20.24 -11.64
CA LYS A 67 -17.57 20.10 -11.75
C LYS A 67 -17.12 18.85 -11.00
N ASP A 68 -16.04 18.26 -11.49
CA ASP A 68 -15.38 17.15 -10.81
C ASP A 68 -15.07 17.50 -9.36
N ARG A 69 -15.32 16.56 -8.46
CA ARG A 69 -15.06 16.69 -7.04
C ARG A 69 -14.19 15.56 -6.54
N VAL A 70 -13.40 15.87 -5.52
CA VAL A 70 -12.68 14.86 -4.73
C VAL A 70 -13.66 14.22 -3.76
N ILE A 71 -13.75 12.91 -3.80
CA ILE A 71 -14.55 12.09 -2.89
C ILE A 71 -13.56 11.29 -2.02
N TRP A 72 -13.61 11.51 -0.72
CA TRP A 72 -12.72 10.83 0.22
C TRP A 72 -13.20 9.42 0.53
N ILE A 73 -12.25 8.51 0.69
CA ILE A 73 -12.54 7.14 1.07
C ILE A 73 -12.46 7.03 2.59
N ASN A 74 -13.56 6.67 3.21
CA ASN A 74 -13.61 6.44 4.64
C ASN A 74 -13.09 5.04 4.97
N LYS A 75 -11.89 4.96 5.57
CA LYS A 75 -11.19 3.71 5.87
C LYS A 75 -11.80 2.90 7.01
N ASP A 76 -12.48 3.56 7.93
CA ASP A 76 -12.93 2.92 9.17
C ASP A 76 -14.20 2.07 8.96
N LEU A 77 -14.88 2.22 7.83
CA LEU A 77 -16.16 1.58 7.57
C LEU A 77 -16.08 0.23 6.83
N VAL A 78 -14.92 -0.16 6.29
CA VAL A 78 -14.91 -1.24 5.29
C VAL A 78 -14.45 -2.58 5.83
N LYS A 79 -15.47 -3.45 6.03
CA LYS A 79 -15.29 -4.91 6.01
C LYS A 79 -16.18 -5.46 4.90
N HIS A 80 -15.69 -6.36 4.06
CA HIS A 80 -16.45 -6.96 2.96
C HIS A 80 -17.86 -7.45 3.34
N GLY A 81 -18.03 -8.00 4.54
CA GLY A 81 -19.33 -8.46 5.01
C GLY A 81 -20.35 -7.35 5.30
N ASN A 82 -19.95 -6.08 5.29
CA ASN A 82 -20.81 -4.96 5.67
C ASN A 82 -21.27 -4.09 4.48
N ILE A 83 -20.84 -4.41 3.25
CA ILE A 83 -21.10 -3.58 2.06
C ILE A 83 -22.59 -3.29 1.90
N GLN A 84 -23.43 -4.32 1.92
CA GLN A 84 -24.88 -4.15 1.76
C GLN A 84 -25.51 -3.32 2.88
N PHE A 85 -25.03 -3.47 4.11
CA PHE A 85 -25.50 -2.66 5.23
C PHE A 85 -25.14 -1.18 5.00
N LEU A 86 -23.92 -0.88 4.55
CA LEU A 86 -23.46 0.48 4.30
C LEU A 86 -24.22 1.14 3.14
N LEU A 87 -24.47 0.42 2.06
CA LEU A 87 -25.22 0.91 0.90
C LEU A 87 -26.69 1.21 1.23
N ASN A 88 -27.28 0.46 2.17
CA ASN A 88 -28.69 0.61 2.55
C ASN A 88 -28.90 1.57 3.73
N ASN A 89 -27.83 2.03 4.38
CA ASN A 89 -27.92 2.94 5.52
C ASN A 89 -27.72 4.38 5.09
N GLU A 90 -28.71 5.23 5.30
CA GLU A 90 -28.67 6.64 4.86
C GLU A 90 -27.52 7.45 5.49
N ASP A 91 -27.09 7.08 6.69
CA ASP A 91 -26.00 7.78 7.40
C ASP A 91 -24.60 7.40 6.90
N TYR A 92 -24.46 6.25 6.22
CA TYR A 92 -23.15 5.70 5.81
C TYR A 92 -23.03 5.44 4.31
N LYS A 93 -24.11 5.62 3.54
CA LYS A 93 -24.05 5.43 2.09
C LYS A 93 -23.14 6.47 1.43
N PRO A 94 -22.47 6.09 0.33
CA PRO A 94 -21.68 7.04 -0.45
C PRO A 94 -22.48 8.29 -0.81
N SER A 95 -21.84 9.45 -0.78
CA SER A 95 -22.50 10.73 -1.09
C SER A 95 -21.58 11.69 -1.80
N PHE A 96 -22.06 12.22 -2.94
CA PHE A 96 -21.35 13.26 -3.67
C PHE A 96 -21.36 14.60 -2.93
N GLU A 97 -22.42 14.92 -2.20
CA GLU A 97 -22.60 16.13 -1.44
C GLU A 97 -21.67 16.20 -0.22
N TYR A 98 -21.59 15.10 0.52
CA TYR A 98 -20.69 14.97 1.67
C TYR A 98 -19.27 14.59 1.29
N GLN A 99 -19.03 14.25 0.02
CA GLN A 99 -17.71 13.87 -0.53
C GLN A 99 -17.14 12.63 0.17
N GLU A 100 -17.98 11.64 0.41
CA GLU A 100 -17.62 10.41 1.10
C GLU A 100 -17.98 9.17 0.27
N THR A 101 -17.10 8.20 0.30
CA THR A 101 -17.32 6.86 -0.23
C THR A 101 -16.51 5.85 0.58
N PHE A 102 -16.64 4.58 0.23
CA PHE A 102 -15.84 3.51 0.81
C PHE A 102 -15.33 2.58 -0.28
N ASN A 103 -14.30 1.82 0.07
CA ASN A 103 -13.66 0.88 -0.83
C ASN A 103 -13.50 -0.49 -0.19
N THR A 104 -13.27 -1.48 -1.05
CA THR A 104 -12.76 -2.80 -0.67
C THR A 104 -11.60 -3.16 -1.59
N ILE A 105 -10.69 -4.03 -1.12
CA ILE A 105 -9.59 -4.55 -1.94
C ILE A 105 -9.72 -6.06 -1.96
N THR A 106 -9.85 -6.65 -3.15
CA THR A 106 -10.03 -8.07 -3.34
C THR A 106 -9.35 -8.53 -4.63
N GLY A 107 -8.57 -9.60 -4.55
CA GLY A 107 -8.03 -10.26 -5.75
C GLY A 107 -7.04 -9.46 -6.60
N GLY A 108 -6.59 -8.30 -6.13
CA GLY A 108 -5.72 -7.41 -6.89
C GLY A 108 -6.44 -6.19 -7.47
N ASP A 109 -7.75 -6.07 -7.21
CA ASP A 109 -8.56 -4.92 -7.60
C ASP A 109 -8.98 -4.11 -6.38
N ILE A 110 -9.17 -2.82 -6.57
CA ILE A 110 -9.81 -1.93 -5.61
C ILE A 110 -11.21 -1.57 -6.11
N SER A 111 -12.21 -1.89 -5.31
CA SER A 111 -13.62 -1.62 -5.62
C SER A 111 -14.11 -0.40 -4.88
N ILE A 112 -14.72 0.53 -5.59
CA ILE A 112 -15.35 1.76 -5.10
C ILE A 112 -16.85 1.63 -5.26
N TYR A 113 -17.60 2.09 -4.28
CA TYR A 113 -19.06 2.04 -4.28
C TYR A 113 -19.64 3.45 -4.36
N THR A 114 -20.73 3.60 -5.10
CA THR A 114 -21.45 4.87 -5.20
C THR A 114 -22.92 4.71 -4.84
N ASP A 115 -23.63 5.81 -4.67
CA ASP A 115 -25.08 5.81 -4.48
C ASP A 115 -25.86 5.81 -5.80
N GLY A 116 -25.17 5.69 -6.93
CA GLY A 116 -25.75 5.77 -8.28
C GLY A 116 -26.06 7.20 -8.75
N THR A 117 -25.82 8.21 -7.93
CA THR A 117 -26.05 9.63 -8.33
C THR A 117 -24.84 10.30 -8.94
N PHE A 118 -23.65 9.71 -8.80
CA PHE A 118 -22.39 10.21 -9.34
C PHE A 118 -21.56 9.09 -9.94
N THR A 119 -20.67 9.45 -10.86
CA THR A 119 -19.81 8.55 -11.60
C THR A 119 -18.35 8.80 -11.20
N PRO A 120 -17.66 7.82 -10.62
CA PRO A 120 -16.25 7.94 -10.35
C PRO A 120 -15.47 7.77 -11.66
N LYS A 121 -14.45 8.62 -11.89
CA LYS A 121 -13.64 8.64 -13.11
C LYS A 121 -12.30 7.96 -12.88
N GLU A 122 -11.61 8.43 -11.86
CA GLU A 122 -10.27 7.95 -11.52
C GLU A 122 -10.10 7.88 -10.02
N ILE A 123 -9.27 6.94 -9.59
CA ILE A 123 -8.83 6.81 -8.21
C ILE A 123 -7.36 7.18 -8.11
N LYS A 124 -7.01 7.92 -7.09
CA LYS A 124 -5.64 8.27 -6.72
C LYS A 124 -5.29 7.65 -5.40
N LEU A 125 -4.12 7.00 -5.36
CA LEU A 125 -3.71 6.17 -4.23
C LEU A 125 -2.47 6.74 -3.54
N LEU A 126 -2.46 6.66 -2.23
CA LEU A 126 -1.28 6.78 -1.39
C LEU A 126 -0.92 5.37 -0.93
N TYR A 127 0.26 4.91 -1.26
CA TYR A 127 0.67 3.55 -0.92
C TYR A 127 2.18 3.43 -0.71
N VAL A 128 2.58 2.39 -0.03
CA VAL A 128 3.98 1.98 0.07
C VAL A 128 4.28 1.02 -1.08
N ARG A 129 5.29 1.32 -1.86
CA ARG A 129 5.75 0.44 -2.94
C ARG A 129 6.69 -0.64 -2.44
N TYR A 130 6.89 -1.69 -3.23
CA TYR A 130 7.99 -2.61 -2.98
C TYR A 130 9.32 -1.86 -3.11
N PRO A 131 10.29 -2.09 -2.20
CA PRO A 131 11.65 -1.61 -2.38
C PRO A 131 12.29 -2.26 -3.61
N LYS A 132 13.19 -1.56 -4.26
CA LYS A 132 13.99 -2.16 -5.32
C LYS A 132 14.91 -3.21 -4.72
N LYS A 133 15.15 -4.26 -5.49
CA LYS A 133 16.09 -5.31 -5.11
C LYS A 133 17.50 -4.71 -5.04
N ILE A 134 18.18 -4.88 -3.92
CA ILE A 134 19.58 -4.53 -3.78
C ILE A 134 20.38 -5.39 -4.75
N ASP A 135 21.21 -4.77 -5.56
CA ASP A 135 21.96 -5.47 -6.61
C ASP A 135 23.35 -4.86 -6.77
N LYS A 136 24.30 -5.66 -7.21
CA LYS A 136 25.67 -5.24 -7.45
C LYS A 136 26.09 -5.59 -8.88
N GLU A 137 26.67 -4.64 -9.57
CA GLU A 137 27.17 -4.82 -10.92
C GLU A 137 28.26 -5.93 -11.01
N GLY A 138 28.30 -6.66 -12.12
CA GLY A 138 29.37 -7.59 -12.45
C GLY A 138 29.01 -9.07 -12.46
N TYR A 139 27.72 -9.42 -12.33
CA TYR A 139 27.25 -10.80 -12.47
C TYR A 139 25.97 -10.89 -13.32
N VAL A 140 25.60 -12.09 -13.68
CA VAL A 140 24.34 -12.41 -14.35
C VAL A 140 23.47 -13.18 -13.37
N ASP A 141 22.22 -12.78 -13.19
CA ASP A 141 21.28 -13.46 -12.30
C ASP A 141 20.82 -14.83 -12.87
N PHE A 142 20.07 -15.58 -12.07
CA PHE A 142 19.56 -16.90 -12.48
C PHE A 142 18.60 -16.84 -13.68
N ASP A 143 18.00 -15.68 -13.94
CA ASP A 143 17.07 -15.44 -15.05
C ASP A 143 17.82 -14.96 -16.33
N GLY A 144 19.14 -14.82 -16.25
CA GLY A 144 20.00 -14.41 -17.37
C GLY A 144 20.09 -12.90 -17.58
N ASN A 145 19.58 -12.08 -16.64
CA ASN A 145 19.68 -10.64 -16.72
C ASN A 145 21.02 -10.15 -16.15
N SER A 146 21.59 -9.13 -16.79
CA SER A 146 22.78 -8.46 -16.26
C SER A 146 22.42 -7.69 -14.99
N SER A 147 23.23 -7.85 -13.96
CA SER A 147 23.10 -7.10 -12.71
C SER A 147 23.40 -5.61 -12.91
N ILE A 148 22.74 -4.77 -12.12
CA ILE A 148 22.95 -3.32 -12.07
C ILE A 148 23.34 -2.92 -10.65
N ASN A 149 24.06 -1.83 -10.50
CA ASN A 149 24.37 -1.32 -9.16
C ASN A 149 23.14 -0.64 -8.59
N GLN A 150 22.50 -1.25 -7.58
CA GLN A 150 21.34 -0.73 -6.87
C GLN A 150 21.57 -0.83 -5.37
N ASP A 151 21.76 0.33 -4.75
CA ASP A 151 21.91 0.43 -3.30
C ASP A 151 20.58 0.26 -2.56
N CYS A 152 20.66 0.07 -1.26
CA CYS A 152 19.49 0.01 -0.37
C CYS A 152 18.70 1.32 -0.42
N GLU A 153 17.38 1.23 -0.55
CA GLU A 153 16.48 2.40 -0.57
C GLU A 153 15.95 2.77 0.83
N LEU A 154 16.25 1.96 1.83
CA LEU A 154 15.88 2.22 3.21
C LEU A 154 16.83 3.26 3.83
N VAL A 155 16.41 3.83 4.94
CA VAL A 155 17.23 4.80 5.68
C VAL A 155 18.43 4.12 6.31
N ASP A 156 19.57 4.82 6.35
CA ASP A 156 20.88 4.27 6.72
C ASP A 156 20.89 3.48 8.04
N TYR A 157 20.16 3.92 9.05
CA TYR A 157 20.12 3.24 10.34
C TYR A 157 19.38 1.89 10.33
N LEU A 158 18.62 1.57 9.26
CA LEU A 158 18.00 0.26 9.06
C LEU A 158 18.92 -0.72 8.31
N GLU A 159 20.01 -0.23 7.74
CA GLU A 159 20.95 -1.08 7.00
C GLU A 159 21.62 -2.11 7.91
N ASP A 160 22.00 -1.71 9.13
CA ASP A 160 22.61 -2.61 10.11
C ASP A 160 21.63 -3.72 10.52
N GLU A 161 20.35 -3.38 10.76
CA GLU A 161 19.30 -4.35 11.08
C GLU A 161 19.04 -5.30 9.92
N LEU A 162 18.99 -4.79 8.70
CA LEU A 162 18.83 -5.60 7.48
C LEU A 162 20.02 -6.55 7.28
N LEU A 163 21.24 -6.08 7.54
CA LEU A 163 22.45 -6.89 7.47
C LEU A 163 22.42 -8.02 8.51
N ASP A 164 22.06 -7.71 9.76
CA ASP A 164 21.98 -8.70 10.83
C ASP A 164 20.92 -9.77 10.53
N LEU A 165 19.74 -9.38 10.00
CA LEU A 165 18.70 -10.31 9.56
C LEU A 165 19.19 -11.18 8.37
N THR A 166 19.95 -10.60 7.45
CA THR A 166 20.48 -11.32 6.30
C THR A 166 21.51 -12.34 6.74
N ILE A 167 22.43 -11.97 7.65
CA ILE A 167 23.42 -12.89 8.23
C ILE A 167 22.70 -14.00 9.00
N GLN A 168 21.66 -13.68 9.77
CA GLN A 168 20.89 -14.67 10.50
C GLN A 168 20.24 -15.69 9.54
N ASN A 169 19.58 -15.24 8.49
CA ASN A 169 18.95 -16.12 7.50
C ASN A 169 19.98 -16.97 6.77
N LEU A 170 21.12 -16.41 6.39
CA LEU A 170 22.20 -17.16 5.74
C LEU A 170 22.81 -18.20 6.68
N ALA A 171 23.01 -17.84 7.95
CA ALA A 171 23.54 -18.75 8.95
C ALA A 171 22.56 -19.90 9.26
N ASP A 172 21.26 -19.62 9.33
CA ASP A 172 20.22 -20.64 9.50
C ASP A 172 20.19 -21.57 8.26
N TYR A 173 20.33 -21.03 7.06
CA TYR A 173 20.39 -21.82 5.82
C TYR A 173 21.65 -22.71 5.73
N THR A 174 22.79 -22.23 6.21
CA THR A 174 24.07 -22.96 6.21
C THR A 174 24.30 -23.80 7.48
N GLU A 175 23.31 -23.88 8.38
CA GLU A 175 23.40 -24.56 9.67
C GLU A 175 24.51 -24.02 10.58
N ASN A 176 24.97 -22.80 10.36
CA ASN A 176 26.02 -22.16 11.16
C ASN A 176 25.41 -21.47 12.40
N MET A 177 25.15 -22.29 13.44
CA MET A 177 24.51 -21.87 14.70
C MET A 177 25.26 -20.73 15.42
N ALA A 178 26.59 -20.67 15.33
CA ALA A 178 27.37 -19.63 16.00
C ALA A 178 27.16 -18.25 15.39
N ALA A 179 27.14 -18.16 14.06
CA ALA A 179 26.84 -16.90 13.35
C ALA A 179 25.40 -16.44 13.58
N ALA A 180 24.43 -17.38 13.56
CA ALA A 180 23.03 -17.08 13.83
C ALA A 180 22.81 -16.51 15.24
N GLN A 181 23.45 -17.07 16.26
CA GLN A 181 23.36 -16.57 17.63
C GLN A 181 23.97 -15.17 17.77
N THR A 182 25.09 -14.91 17.13
CA THR A 182 25.74 -13.59 17.17
C THR A 182 24.86 -12.50 16.52
N ALA A 183 24.27 -12.81 15.38
CA ALA A 183 23.36 -11.88 14.68
C ALA A 183 22.08 -11.59 15.51
N ARG A 184 21.49 -12.63 16.16
CA ARG A 184 20.34 -12.46 17.05
C ARG A 184 20.63 -11.57 18.26
N VAL A 185 21.82 -11.72 18.88
CA VAL A 185 22.21 -10.86 20.01
C VAL A 185 22.36 -9.41 19.57
N ARG A 186 22.94 -9.15 18.40
CA ARG A 186 23.08 -7.78 17.88
C ARG A 186 21.72 -7.13 17.57
N SER A 187 20.81 -7.83 16.92
CA SER A 187 19.49 -7.31 16.61
C SER A 187 18.70 -6.93 17.88
N MET A 188 18.88 -7.68 18.99
CA MET A 188 18.24 -7.36 20.28
C MET A 188 18.88 -6.18 21.03
N THR A 189 20.12 -5.82 20.70
CA THR A 189 20.82 -4.69 21.34
C THR A 189 20.63 -3.36 20.62
N ASN A 190 20.12 -3.40 19.39
CA ASN A 190 19.85 -2.21 18.56
C ASN A 190 18.40 -1.68 18.71
N GLU A 191 17.54 -2.32 19.54
CA GLU A 191 16.22 -1.82 19.92
C GLU A 191 16.30 -0.85 21.15
#